data_76444dc3a2e1ee6796b4d2cefb4a5b9e
#
_entry.id   76444dc3a2e1ee6796b4d2cefb4a5b9e
#
_cell.length_a   1.000
_cell.length_b   1.000
_cell.length_c   1.000
_cell.angle_alpha   90.00
_cell.angle_beta   90.00
_cell.angle_gamma   90.00
#
_symmetry.space_group_name_H-M   'P 1'
#
loop_
_entity.id
_entity.type
_entity.pdbx_description
1 polymer ?
#
loop_
_entity_poly.entity_id
_entity_poly.type
_entity_poly.pdbx_seq_one_letter_code
_entity_poly.pdbx_strand_id
1 'polypeptide(L)'
;VYSKDQLQTFSEEHPVLLTEAPLNPRKNRERAAEVFFETFNVPALFISMQAVLSLYATGRTTGVVLDSGDGVTHAVPIYEGFAMPHSIMRIDIAGRDVSRFLRLYLRKEGYDFHSSSEFEIVKAIKERACYLSINPQKDETLETEKAQYYLPDGSTIEIGPSRFRAPELLFRPDLIGE
;
A
#
# COMPACT_ATOMS: atom_id res chain seq x y z
N VAL A 1 19.63 -5.79 12.52
CA VAL A 1 18.65 -6.88 12.55
C VAL A 1 18.48 -7.44 11.16
N TYR A 2 17.99 -6.69 10.17
CA TYR A 2 17.74 -7.22 8.82
C TYR A 2 18.99 -7.71 8.09
N SER A 3 20.12 -7.01 8.19
CA SER A 3 21.34 -7.40 7.51
C SER A 3 21.98 -8.66 8.11
N LYS A 4 22.03 -8.76 9.45
CA LYS A 4 22.75 -9.85 10.13
C LYS A 4 21.90 -11.11 10.27
N ASP A 5 20.62 -10.97 10.61
CA ASP A 5 19.77 -12.12 10.94
C ASP A 5 18.99 -12.66 9.73
N GLN A 6 18.61 -11.80 8.79
CA GLN A 6 17.80 -12.19 7.64
C GLN A 6 18.59 -12.24 6.33
N LEU A 7 19.42 -11.23 6.05
CA LEU A 7 20.21 -11.19 4.83
C LEU A 7 21.57 -11.88 4.96
N GLN A 8 22.01 -12.17 6.21
CA GLN A 8 23.29 -12.81 6.52
C GLN A 8 24.51 -12.07 5.90
N THR A 9 24.41 -10.74 5.83
CA THR A 9 25.43 -9.86 5.27
C THR A 9 25.86 -8.82 6.29
N PHE A 10 27.07 -8.31 6.16
CA PHE A 10 27.57 -7.19 6.95
C PHE A 10 27.35 -5.88 6.19
N SER A 11 26.78 -4.88 6.86
CA SER A 11 26.50 -3.57 6.25
C SER A 11 27.75 -2.85 5.75
N GLU A 12 28.89 -3.10 6.36
CA GLU A 12 30.19 -2.51 6.05
C GLU A 12 30.77 -2.98 4.70
N GLU A 13 30.31 -4.12 4.21
CA GLU A 13 30.85 -4.79 3.02
C GLU A 13 30.04 -4.51 1.75
N HIS A 14 28.84 -3.93 1.88
CA HIS A 14 27.90 -3.80 0.77
C HIS A 14 27.38 -2.36 0.58
N PRO A 15 27.41 -1.83 -0.65
CA PRO A 15 26.66 -0.63 -0.99
C PRO A 15 25.17 -0.84 -0.75
N VAL A 16 24.49 0.22 -0.33
CA VAL A 16 23.04 0.20 -0.05
C VAL A 16 22.28 1.04 -1.06
N LEU A 17 21.26 0.46 -1.67
CA LEU A 17 20.22 1.17 -2.39
C LEU A 17 19.00 1.30 -1.48
N LEU A 18 18.66 2.52 -1.10
CA LEU A 18 17.49 2.84 -0.32
C LEU A 18 16.43 3.48 -1.21
N THR A 19 15.18 3.13 -0.99
CA THR A 19 14.07 3.75 -1.72
C THR A 19 13.33 4.76 -0.85
N GLU A 20 12.78 5.78 -1.48
CA GLU A 20 11.97 6.80 -0.81
C GLU A 20 10.65 7.06 -1.55
N ALA A 21 9.66 7.55 -0.80
CA ALA A 21 8.41 8.02 -1.38
C ALA A 21 8.61 9.33 -2.15
N PRO A 22 7.76 9.64 -3.13
CA PRO A 22 7.74 10.94 -3.77
C PRO A 22 7.55 12.07 -2.75
N LEU A 23 8.16 13.23 -3.02
CA LEU A 23 8.08 14.42 -2.16
C LEU A 23 8.60 14.21 -0.72
N ASN A 24 9.52 13.26 -0.53
CA ASN A 24 10.15 13.06 0.77
C ASN A 24 10.98 14.29 1.17
N PRO A 25 10.80 14.87 2.36
CA PRO A 25 11.56 16.02 2.80
C PRO A 25 13.06 15.76 2.82
N ARG A 26 13.84 16.76 2.39
CA ARG A 26 15.32 16.66 2.34
C ARG A 26 15.93 16.26 3.69
N LYS A 27 15.41 16.78 4.79
CA LYS A 27 15.87 16.43 6.15
C LYS A 27 15.76 14.96 6.48
N ASN A 28 14.71 14.26 5.98
CA ASN A 28 14.56 12.83 6.18
C ASN A 28 15.65 12.05 5.44
N ARG A 29 15.98 12.49 4.23
CA ARG A 29 17.04 11.91 3.41
C ARG A 29 18.42 12.11 4.04
N GLU A 30 18.70 13.30 4.54
CA GLU A 30 19.93 13.63 5.26
C GLU A 30 20.06 12.77 6.53
N ARG A 31 18.99 12.64 7.30
CA ARG A 31 18.99 11.81 8.52
C ARG A 31 19.17 10.31 8.20
N ALA A 32 18.54 9.83 7.14
CA ALA A 32 18.73 8.44 6.71
C ALA A 32 20.20 8.21 6.32
N ALA A 33 20.79 9.11 5.53
CA ALA A 33 22.21 9.02 5.13
C ALA A 33 23.14 9.03 6.35
N GLU A 34 22.92 9.91 7.32
CA GLU A 34 23.68 9.94 8.58
C GLU A 34 23.65 8.57 9.29
N VAL A 35 22.46 7.99 9.47
CA VAL A 35 22.32 6.69 10.13
C VAL A 35 23.03 5.58 9.35
N PHE A 36 22.88 5.55 8.04
CA PHE A 36 23.53 4.49 7.22
C PHE A 36 25.05 4.61 7.23
N PHE A 37 25.61 5.81 7.15
CA PHE A 37 27.07 5.99 7.18
C PHE A 37 27.65 5.89 8.59
N GLU A 38 27.07 6.56 9.58
CA GLU A 38 27.65 6.66 10.92
C GLU A 38 27.32 5.48 11.83
N THR A 39 26.12 4.91 11.71
CA THR A 39 25.70 3.79 12.58
C THR A 39 26.00 2.44 11.93
N PHE A 40 25.72 2.30 10.64
CA PHE A 40 25.87 1.04 9.90
C PHE A 40 27.17 0.97 9.10
N ASN A 41 27.92 2.04 9.02
CA ASN A 41 29.21 2.12 8.35
C ASN A 41 29.20 1.56 6.92
N VAL A 42 28.16 1.87 6.16
CA VAL A 42 28.03 1.41 4.77
C VAL A 42 29.06 2.07 3.87
N PRO A 43 29.65 1.37 2.88
CA PRO A 43 30.68 1.93 1.99
C PRO A 43 30.11 2.93 1.00
N ALA A 44 28.84 2.79 0.63
CA ALA A 44 28.15 3.70 -0.28
C ALA A 44 26.61 3.62 -0.07
N LEU A 45 25.94 4.72 -0.32
CA LEU A 45 24.49 4.84 -0.25
C LEU A 45 23.95 5.57 -1.47
N PHE A 46 22.91 5.02 -2.09
CA PHE A 46 22.12 5.71 -3.09
C PHE A 46 20.65 5.70 -2.69
N ILE A 47 19.99 6.85 -2.77
CA ILE A 47 18.56 6.98 -2.44
C ILE A 47 17.82 7.27 -3.75
N SER A 48 16.89 6.41 -4.11
CA SER A 48 16.09 6.52 -5.33
C SER A 48 14.59 6.57 -5.02
N MET A 49 13.84 7.31 -5.84
CA MET A 49 12.39 7.36 -5.75
C MET A 49 11.79 6.02 -6.21
N GLN A 50 10.86 5.47 -5.43
CA GLN A 50 10.21 4.19 -5.70
C GLN A 50 9.55 4.14 -7.08
N ALA A 51 8.85 5.20 -7.47
CA ALA A 51 8.18 5.30 -8.76
C ALA A 51 9.16 5.20 -9.95
N VAL A 52 10.33 5.83 -9.86
CA VAL A 52 11.35 5.76 -10.91
C VAL A 52 11.85 4.35 -11.11
N LEU A 53 12.12 3.63 -10.02
CA LEU A 53 12.57 2.23 -10.08
C LEU A 53 11.47 1.31 -10.64
N SER A 54 10.22 1.55 -10.29
CA SER A 54 9.08 0.80 -10.83
C SER A 54 8.95 1.00 -12.35
N LEU A 55 9.17 2.22 -12.83
CA LEU A 55 9.16 2.50 -14.27
C LEU A 55 10.32 1.79 -14.98
N TYR A 56 11.53 1.83 -14.42
CA TYR A 56 12.70 1.15 -14.98
C TYR A 56 12.51 -0.36 -15.07
N ALA A 57 11.79 -0.97 -14.12
CA ALA A 57 11.47 -2.38 -14.14
C ALA A 57 10.63 -2.79 -15.38
N THR A 58 9.92 -1.84 -15.98
CA THR A 58 9.18 -2.07 -17.25
C THR A 58 10.03 -1.83 -18.52
N GLY A 59 11.31 -1.50 -18.37
CA GLY A 59 12.19 -1.13 -19.48
C GLY A 59 11.95 0.27 -20.04
N ARG A 60 11.25 1.13 -19.33
CA ARG A 60 10.90 2.49 -19.77
C ARG A 60 11.58 3.54 -18.90
N THR A 61 11.83 4.70 -19.49
CA THR A 61 12.37 5.88 -18.80
C THR A 61 11.39 7.05 -18.77
N THR A 62 10.32 6.97 -19.55
CA THR A 62 9.25 7.99 -19.63
C THR A 62 7.89 7.34 -19.45
N GLY A 63 7.07 7.92 -18.59
CA GLY A 63 5.71 7.47 -18.31
C GLY A 63 5.13 8.07 -17.03
N VAL A 64 3.97 7.59 -16.64
CA VAL A 64 3.34 7.92 -15.36
C VAL A 64 3.24 6.66 -14.53
N VAL A 65 3.70 6.71 -13.30
CA VAL A 65 3.56 5.63 -12.32
C VAL A 65 2.45 5.98 -11.34
N LEU A 66 1.44 5.14 -11.27
CA LEU A 66 0.43 5.15 -10.23
C LEU A 66 0.83 4.10 -9.18
N ASP A 67 1.19 4.56 -8.00
CA ASP A 67 1.59 3.72 -6.87
C ASP A 67 0.61 3.90 -5.72
N SER A 68 -0.09 2.84 -5.37
CA SER A 68 -1.03 2.81 -4.24
C SER A 68 -0.55 1.80 -3.22
N GLY A 69 0.04 2.29 -2.15
CA GLY A 69 0.58 1.49 -1.07
C GLY A 69 -0.41 1.23 0.06
N ASP A 70 0.10 1.11 1.27
CA ASP A 70 -0.72 0.93 2.47
C ASP A 70 -1.33 2.25 2.96
N GLY A 71 -0.56 3.34 2.99
CA GLY A 71 -0.98 4.62 3.56
C GLY A 71 -1.21 5.76 2.57
N VAL A 72 -0.61 5.70 1.40
CA VAL A 72 -0.60 6.82 0.44
C VAL A 72 -0.68 6.29 -0.99
N THR A 73 -1.38 7.04 -1.82
CA THR A 73 -1.44 6.83 -3.28
C THR A 73 -0.79 8.01 -3.99
N HIS A 74 0.13 7.74 -4.90
CA HIS A 74 0.81 8.75 -5.70
C HIS A 74 0.63 8.51 -7.19
N ALA A 75 0.47 9.58 -7.97
CA ALA A 75 0.65 9.58 -9.41
C ALA A 75 1.89 10.41 -9.74
N VAL A 76 2.90 9.76 -10.29
CA VAL A 76 4.23 10.35 -10.53
C VAL A 76 4.54 10.35 -12.02
N PRO A 77 4.49 11.49 -12.70
CA PRO A 77 4.98 11.63 -14.06
C PRO A 77 6.51 11.67 -14.08
N ILE A 78 7.10 10.91 -14.99
CA ILE A 78 8.54 10.75 -15.15
C ILE A 78 8.89 10.97 -16.62
N TYR A 79 9.87 11.80 -16.89
CA TYR A 79 10.41 12.07 -18.22
C TYR A 79 11.91 11.81 -18.26
N GLU A 80 12.33 10.90 -19.13
CA GLU A 80 13.74 10.47 -19.30
C GLU A 80 14.44 10.15 -17.96
N GLY A 81 13.73 9.46 -17.06
CA GLY A 81 14.25 9.05 -15.75
C GLY A 81 14.11 10.10 -14.64
N PHE A 82 13.63 11.29 -14.96
CA PHE A 82 13.44 12.38 -13.99
C PHE A 82 11.97 12.57 -13.65
N ALA A 83 11.64 12.41 -12.38
CA ALA A 83 10.30 12.73 -11.89
C ALA A 83 10.04 14.25 -12.03
N MET A 84 8.80 14.61 -12.33
CA MET A 84 8.35 16.00 -12.46
C MET A 84 7.67 16.45 -11.15
N PRO A 85 8.40 17.06 -10.19
CA PRO A 85 7.92 17.25 -8.81
C PRO A 85 6.63 18.07 -8.72
N HIS A 86 6.50 19.09 -9.56
CA HIS A 86 5.33 19.98 -9.57
C HIS A 86 4.04 19.34 -10.12
N SER A 87 4.18 18.18 -10.76
CA SER A 87 3.07 17.43 -11.34
C SER A 87 2.77 16.13 -10.59
N ILE A 88 3.47 15.88 -9.48
CA ILE A 88 3.18 14.73 -8.60
C ILE A 88 1.87 14.99 -7.87
N MET A 89 0.95 14.04 -7.97
CA MET A 89 -0.28 14.04 -7.20
C MET A 89 -0.18 13.04 -6.06
N ARG A 90 -0.62 13.45 -4.87
CA ARG A 90 -0.65 12.64 -3.66
C ARG A 90 -2.04 12.63 -3.07
N ILE A 91 -2.49 11.45 -2.68
CA ILE A 91 -3.75 11.24 -1.97
C ILE A 91 -3.42 10.36 -0.75
N ASP A 92 -3.84 10.80 0.45
CA ASP A 92 -3.61 10.08 1.70
C ASP A 92 -4.71 9.03 1.97
N ILE A 93 -5.12 8.32 0.91
CA ILE A 93 -6.05 7.19 0.94
C ILE A 93 -5.40 6.04 0.18
N ALA A 94 -5.31 4.88 0.83
CA ALA A 94 -4.68 3.70 0.25
C ALA A 94 -5.17 2.40 0.92
N GLY A 95 -4.41 1.34 0.85
CA GLY A 95 -4.81 0.00 1.28
C GLY A 95 -5.25 -0.11 2.73
N ARG A 96 -4.65 0.64 3.64
CA ARG A 96 -5.04 0.66 5.06
C ARG A 96 -6.43 1.25 5.26
N ASP A 97 -6.77 2.28 4.49
CA ASP A 97 -8.08 2.93 4.57
C ASP A 97 -9.17 2.02 4.00
N VAL A 98 -8.87 1.29 2.93
CA VAL A 98 -9.75 0.23 2.43
C VAL A 98 -9.97 -0.86 3.49
N SER A 99 -8.93 -1.28 4.21
CA SER A 99 -9.06 -2.25 5.32
C SER A 99 -9.92 -1.71 6.46
N ARG A 100 -9.73 -0.43 6.84
CA ARG A 100 -10.56 0.23 7.87
C ARG A 100 -12.01 0.31 7.43
N PHE A 101 -12.24 0.64 6.18
CA PHE A 101 -13.58 0.75 5.61
C PHE A 101 -14.26 -0.62 5.50
N LEU A 102 -13.53 -1.66 5.10
CA LEU A 102 -14.00 -3.04 5.12
C LEU A 102 -14.41 -3.46 6.55
N ARG A 103 -13.59 -3.14 7.55
CA ARG A 103 -13.91 -3.42 8.96
C ARG A 103 -15.24 -2.80 9.38
N LEU A 104 -15.52 -1.56 8.95
CA LEU A 104 -16.81 -0.91 9.23
C LEU A 104 -17.99 -1.62 8.57
N TYR A 105 -17.83 -2.08 7.34
CA TYR A 105 -18.87 -2.86 6.66
C TYR A 105 -19.09 -4.23 7.30
N LEU A 106 -18.02 -4.95 7.63
CA LEU A 106 -18.11 -6.25 8.32
C LEU A 106 -18.81 -6.12 9.66
N ARG A 107 -18.53 -5.04 10.40
CA ARG A 107 -19.23 -4.74 11.66
C ARG A 107 -20.74 -4.55 11.45
N LYS A 108 -21.15 -3.88 10.39
CA LYS A 108 -22.59 -3.73 10.04
C LYS A 108 -23.22 -5.06 9.66
N GLU A 109 -22.44 -6.00 9.13
CA GLU A 109 -22.86 -7.36 8.79
C GLU A 109 -22.83 -8.32 10.00
N GLY A 110 -22.43 -7.83 11.18
CA GLY A 110 -22.42 -8.59 12.44
C GLY A 110 -21.07 -9.20 12.81
N TYR A 111 -20.01 -8.90 12.07
CA TYR A 111 -18.64 -9.38 12.33
C TYR A 111 -17.79 -8.25 12.88
N ASP A 112 -17.41 -8.34 14.14
CA ASP A 112 -16.71 -7.26 14.85
C ASP A 112 -15.24 -7.64 15.12
N PHE A 113 -14.32 -6.84 14.55
CA PHE A 113 -12.87 -7.02 14.67
C PHE A 113 -12.29 -5.77 15.33
N HIS A 114 -11.87 -5.86 16.60
CA HIS A 114 -11.43 -4.70 17.40
C HIS A 114 -9.93 -4.62 17.58
N SER A 115 -9.28 -5.76 17.83
CA SER A 115 -7.85 -5.79 18.14
C SER A 115 -6.95 -5.57 16.93
N SER A 116 -5.68 -5.27 17.18
CA SER A 116 -4.68 -5.13 16.12
C SER A 116 -4.44 -6.44 15.36
N SER A 117 -4.49 -7.57 16.06
CA SER A 117 -4.38 -8.91 15.45
C SER A 117 -5.58 -9.22 14.56
N GLU A 118 -6.78 -8.84 14.97
CA GLU A 118 -7.99 -8.98 14.17
C GLU A 118 -7.99 -8.03 12.96
N PHE A 119 -7.33 -6.88 13.04
CA PHE A 119 -7.14 -6.01 11.90
C PHE A 119 -6.30 -6.66 10.79
N GLU A 120 -5.32 -7.48 11.14
CA GLU A 120 -4.58 -8.28 10.16
C GLU A 120 -5.48 -9.33 9.47
N ILE A 121 -6.48 -9.86 10.18
CA ILE A 121 -7.50 -10.74 9.59
C ILE A 121 -8.33 -9.95 8.56
N VAL A 122 -8.78 -8.74 8.90
CA VAL A 122 -9.52 -7.87 7.97
C VAL A 122 -8.69 -7.57 6.72
N LYS A 123 -7.39 -7.30 6.88
CA LYS A 123 -6.46 -7.12 5.77
C LYS A 123 -6.38 -8.37 4.89
N ALA A 124 -6.28 -9.54 5.49
CA ALA A 124 -6.26 -10.81 4.75
C ALA A 124 -7.59 -11.06 4.01
N ILE A 125 -8.73 -10.72 4.62
CA ILE A 125 -10.04 -10.78 3.97
C ILE A 125 -10.07 -9.84 2.75
N LYS A 126 -9.59 -8.60 2.90
CA LYS A 126 -9.49 -7.64 1.79
C LYS A 126 -8.72 -8.25 0.61
N GLU A 127 -7.55 -8.79 0.87
CA GLU A 127 -6.65 -9.31 -0.16
C GLU A 127 -7.20 -10.56 -0.88
N ARG A 128 -8.03 -11.35 -0.21
CA ARG A 128 -8.55 -12.62 -0.75
C ARG A 128 -9.98 -12.54 -1.27
N ALA A 129 -10.82 -11.73 -0.65
CA ALA A 129 -12.25 -11.72 -0.91
C ALA A 129 -12.77 -10.45 -1.60
N CYS A 130 -12.07 -9.32 -1.48
CA CYS A 130 -12.48 -8.08 -2.12
C CYS A 130 -12.12 -8.02 -3.60
N TYR A 131 -12.91 -7.28 -4.35
CA TYR A 131 -12.68 -7.01 -5.77
C TYR A 131 -13.19 -5.62 -6.16
N LEU A 132 -12.72 -5.09 -7.27
CA LEU A 132 -13.23 -3.84 -7.84
C LEU A 132 -14.38 -4.13 -8.79
N SER A 133 -15.53 -3.51 -8.53
CA SER A 133 -16.69 -3.62 -9.41
C SER A 133 -16.54 -2.70 -10.63
N ILE A 134 -16.84 -3.24 -11.81
CA ILE A 134 -16.91 -2.44 -13.05
C ILE A 134 -18.18 -1.57 -13.05
N ASN A 135 -19.23 -2.03 -12.39
CA ASN A 135 -20.48 -1.29 -12.25
C ASN A 135 -21.09 -1.53 -10.86
N PRO A 136 -20.70 -0.72 -9.86
CA PRO A 136 -21.16 -0.89 -8.47
C PRO A 136 -22.67 -0.84 -8.32
N GLN A 137 -23.35 0.00 -9.11
CA GLN A 137 -24.81 0.12 -9.06
C GLN A 137 -25.52 -1.16 -9.52
N LYS A 138 -24.96 -1.82 -10.53
CA LYS A 138 -25.49 -3.10 -11.02
C LYS A 138 -25.20 -4.21 -10.01
N ASP A 139 -24.02 -4.24 -9.43
CA ASP A 139 -23.63 -5.25 -8.44
C ASP A 139 -24.43 -5.14 -7.15
N GLU A 140 -24.89 -3.94 -6.78
CA GLU A 140 -25.80 -3.75 -5.65
C GLU A 140 -27.21 -4.30 -5.89
N THR A 141 -27.67 -4.31 -7.14
CA THR A 141 -28.99 -4.83 -7.50
C THR A 141 -28.99 -6.34 -7.74
N LEU A 142 -27.83 -6.91 -8.04
CA LEU A 142 -27.65 -8.35 -8.15
C LEU A 142 -27.46 -8.92 -6.73
N GLU A 143 -28.13 -10.04 -6.43
CA GLU A 143 -27.74 -10.84 -5.27
C GLU A 143 -26.34 -11.42 -5.56
N THR A 144 -25.31 -10.63 -5.21
CA THR A 144 -23.92 -11.09 -5.33
C THR A 144 -23.71 -12.30 -4.45
N GLU A 145 -23.17 -13.35 -5.00
CA GLU A 145 -22.80 -14.55 -4.26
C GLU A 145 -21.92 -14.16 -3.08
N LYS A 146 -22.35 -14.52 -1.88
CA LYS A 146 -21.56 -14.33 -0.68
C LYS A 146 -20.30 -15.20 -0.76
N ALA A 147 -19.15 -14.59 -0.47
CA ALA A 147 -17.89 -15.32 -0.36
C ALA A 147 -17.73 -15.88 1.06
N GLN A 148 -17.43 -17.16 1.16
CA GLN A 148 -17.04 -17.77 2.42
C GLN A 148 -15.55 -17.51 2.70
N TYR A 149 -15.24 -17.07 3.90
CA TYR A 149 -13.88 -16.90 4.37
C TYR A 149 -13.68 -17.65 5.69
N TYR A 150 -12.62 -18.44 5.75
CA TYR A 150 -12.27 -19.23 6.93
C TYR A 150 -11.34 -18.43 7.84
N LEU A 151 -11.77 -18.20 9.07
CA LEU A 151 -11.00 -17.53 10.09
C LEU A 151 -9.94 -18.45 10.72
N PRO A 152 -8.89 -17.89 11.32
CA PRO A 152 -7.85 -18.68 11.99
C PRO A 152 -8.34 -19.58 13.13
N ASP A 153 -9.47 -19.24 13.75
CA ASP A 153 -10.12 -20.03 14.81
C ASP A 153 -10.98 -21.18 14.27
N GLY A 154 -11.02 -21.36 12.95
CA GLY A 154 -11.81 -22.39 12.28
C GLY A 154 -13.26 -22.02 11.99
N SER A 155 -13.72 -20.85 12.44
CA SER A 155 -15.05 -20.35 12.11
C SER A 155 -15.09 -19.84 10.67
N THR A 156 -16.27 -19.81 10.07
CA THR A 156 -16.49 -19.33 8.71
C THR A 156 -17.40 -18.12 8.74
N ILE A 157 -17.03 -17.07 8.02
CA ILE A 157 -17.87 -15.91 7.79
C ILE A 157 -18.31 -15.84 6.33
N GLU A 158 -19.48 -15.28 6.09
CA GLU A 158 -20.01 -15.00 4.77
C GLU A 158 -19.92 -13.50 4.49
N ILE A 159 -19.18 -13.13 3.45
CA ILE A 159 -18.94 -11.74 3.08
C ILE A 159 -19.76 -11.43 1.83
N GLY A 160 -20.66 -10.47 1.94
CA GLY A 160 -21.56 -10.04 0.87
C GLY A 160 -21.05 -8.79 0.13
N PRO A 161 -21.89 -7.75 -0.02
CA PRO A 161 -21.58 -6.55 -0.80
C PRO A 161 -20.37 -5.75 -0.34
N SER A 162 -19.93 -5.89 0.91
CA SER A 162 -18.71 -5.29 1.42
C SER A 162 -17.47 -5.63 0.58
N ARG A 163 -17.48 -6.75 -0.14
CA ARG A 163 -16.40 -7.19 -1.05
C ARG A 163 -16.08 -6.16 -2.12
N PHE A 164 -17.06 -5.49 -2.70
CA PHE A 164 -16.85 -4.49 -3.73
C PHE A 164 -17.03 -3.05 -3.21
N ARG A 165 -17.82 -2.84 -2.15
CA ARG A 165 -18.03 -1.52 -1.57
C ARG A 165 -16.78 -0.95 -0.90
N ALA A 166 -15.99 -1.77 -0.24
CA ALA A 166 -14.82 -1.30 0.47
C ALA A 166 -13.71 -0.80 -0.49
N PRO A 167 -13.32 -1.51 -1.55
CA PRO A 167 -12.34 -1.01 -2.51
C PRO A 167 -12.81 0.19 -3.34
N GLU A 168 -14.10 0.41 -3.46
CA GLU A 168 -14.68 1.58 -4.16
C GLU A 168 -14.21 2.91 -3.57
N LEU A 169 -13.79 2.90 -2.31
CA LEU A 169 -13.18 4.04 -1.64
C LEU A 169 -12.01 4.67 -2.43
N LEU A 170 -11.23 3.87 -3.14
CA LEU A 170 -10.10 4.37 -3.94
C LEU A 170 -10.53 5.24 -5.12
N PHE A 171 -11.77 5.10 -5.57
CA PHE A 171 -12.37 5.87 -6.68
C PHE A 171 -13.38 6.90 -6.18
N ARG A 172 -13.86 6.72 -4.96
CA ARG A 172 -14.86 7.58 -4.33
C ARG A 172 -14.43 7.93 -2.91
N PRO A 173 -13.47 8.84 -2.74
CA PRO A 173 -12.97 9.25 -1.42
C PRO A 173 -14.04 9.93 -0.56
N ASP A 174 -15.10 10.47 -1.17
CA ASP A 174 -16.26 11.04 -0.50
C ASP A 174 -16.99 10.04 0.43
N LEU A 175 -16.80 8.73 0.24
CA LEU A 175 -17.42 7.70 1.07
C LEU A 175 -16.93 7.69 2.53
N ILE A 176 -15.78 8.26 2.83
CA ILE A 176 -15.28 8.42 4.21
C ILE A 176 -15.52 9.81 4.81
N GLY A 177 -16.27 10.65 4.11
CA GLY A 177 -16.74 11.93 4.65
C GLY A 177 -15.69 13.05 4.66
N GLU A 178 -14.71 13.00 3.77
CA GLU A 178 -13.80 14.11 3.49
C GLU A 178 -14.16 14.83 2.18
#